data_24a5526832acaeadb57f93059dc57cca
#
_entry.id   24a5526832acaeadb57f93059dc57cca
#
_cell.length_a   1.000
_cell.length_b   1.000
_cell.length_c   1.000
_cell.angle_alpha   90.00
_cell.angle_beta   90.00
_cell.angle_gamma   90.00
#
_symmetry.space_group_name_H-M   'P 1'
#
loop_
_entity.id
_entity.type
_entity.pdbx_description
1 polymer ?
#
loop_
_entity_poly.entity_id
_entity_poly.type
_entity_poly.pdbx_seq_one_letter_code
_entity_poly.pdbx_strand_id
1 'polypeptide(L)'
;MSTPADEPQLQRAVSRWQIVGLSINDVIGSGIYLLPAATVALLGPFSLWGVVAAGIVVALLVLCYAQAASYFDEPGGSYLYAREAFGRFAGFQIGWMIWLTRISSAAALSNALADAVARFWPMAGSGAGRLAVIVLSLGFLTAVNIVGVRSAARTGVILVIGKLVPLVLFVAIGLF
;
A
#
# COMPACT_ATOMS: atom_id res chain seq x y z
N MET A 1 3.30 -28.64 -34.78
CA MET A 1 4.61 -28.18 -34.28
C MET A 1 4.48 -26.67 -34.08
N SER A 2 4.01 -26.25 -32.89
CA SER A 2 3.83 -24.83 -32.53
C SER A 2 5.19 -24.24 -32.22
N THR A 3 5.54 -23.15 -32.89
CA THR A 3 6.77 -22.40 -32.69
C THR A 3 6.85 -21.82 -31.26
N PRO A 4 8.02 -21.78 -30.60
CA PRO A 4 8.19 -21.30 -29.22
C PRO A 4 8.05 -19.78 -29.03
N ALA A 5 7.43 -19.06 -29.98
CA ALA A 5 7.39 -17.59 -30.01
C ALA A 5 6.16 -16.94 -29.32
N ASP A 6 5.22 -17.72 -28.77
CA ASP A 6 3.93 -17.20 -28.29
C ASP A 6 3.70 -17.34 -26.78
N GLU A 7 4.73 -17.54 -25.98
CA GLU A 7 4.60 -17.37 -24.54
C GLU A 7 4.62 -15.87 -24.20
N PRO A 8 3.61 -15.35 -23.49
CA PRO A 8 3.57 -13.94 -23.11
C PRO A 8 4.73 -13.64 -22.16
N GLN A 9 5.83 -13.15 -22.72
CA GLN A 9 6.99 -12.74 -21.93
C GLN A 9 6.63 -11.55 -21.06
N LEU A 10 6.89 -11.67 -19.76
CA LEU A 10 6.74 -10.58 -18.81
C LEU A 10 7.56 -9.37 -19.27
N GLN A 11 6.89 -8.30 -19.66
CA GLN A 11 7.56 -7.06 -20.06
C GLN A 11 8.18 -6.38 -18.83
N ARG A 12 9.50 -6.21 -18.83
CA ARG A 12 10.21 -5.41 -17.82
C ARG A 12 9.93 -3.91 -18.04
N ALA A 13 8.73 -3.48 -17.69
CA ALA A 13 8.26 -2.11 -17.90
C ALA A 13 8.62 -1.14 -16.78
N VAL A 14 9.12 -1.65 -15.64
CA VAL A 14 9.35 -0.88 -14.41
C VAL A 14 10.85 -0.86 -14.08
N SER A 15 11.41 0.33 -13.85
CA SER A 15 12.82 0.48 -13.47
C SER A 15 13.06 0.12 -11.99
N ARG A 16 14.33 -0.16 -11.61
CA ARG A 16 14.71 -0.45 -10.23
C ARG A 16 14.25 0.64 -9.25
N TRP A 17 14.43 1.90 -9.62
CA TRP A 17 14.04 3.05 -8.80
C TRP A 17 12.52 3.19 -8.65
N GLN A 18 11.78 2.82 -9.67
CA GLN A 18 10.33 2.76 -9.60
C GLN A 18 9.85 1.64 -8.65
N ILE A 19 10.52 0.49 -8.66
CA ILE A 19 10.22 -0.61 -7.72
C ILE A 19 10.50 -0.15 -6.29
N VAL A 20 11.65 0.47 -6.03
CA VAL A 20 11.98 1.03 -4.70
C VAL A 20 10.94 2.07 -4.29
N GLY A 21 10.58 2.99 -5.18
CA GLY A 21 9.54 3.99 -4.91
C GLY A 21 8.18 3.38 -4.58
N LEU A 22 7.77 2.36 -5.32
CA LEU A 22 6.52 1.63 -5.05
C LEU A 22 6.58 0.86 -3.72
N SER A 23 7.71 0.25 -3.38
CA SER A 23 7.90 -0.42 -2.10
C SER A 23 7.82 0.56 -0.93
N ILE A 24 8.47 1.72 -1.04
CA ILE A 24 8.35 2.81 -0.06
C ILE A 24 6.91 3.27 0.05
N ASN A 25 6.20 3.39 -1.09
CA ASN A 25 4.78 3.77 -1.11
C ASN A 25 3.88 2.76 -0.37
N ASP A 26 4.15 1.49 -0.50
CA ASP A 26 3.37 0.41 0.12
C ASP A 26 3.61 0.37 1.66
N VAL A 27 4.85 0.59 2.08
CA VAL A 27 5.23 0.63 3.50
C VAL A 27 4.75 1.90 4.19
N ILE A 28 4.98 3.07 3.58
CA ILE A 28 4.54 4.36 4.13
C ILE A 28 3.07 4.58 3.74
N GLY A 29 2.16 3.97 4.47
CA GLY A 29 0.71 4.14 4.33
C GLY A 29 0.19 5.34 5.14
N SER A 30 -1.14 5.47 5.21
CA SER A 30 -1.83 6.48 6.04
C SER A 30 -1.55 6.31 7.54
N GLY A 31 -1.11 5.14 7.97
CA GLY A 31 -0.78 4.84 9.37
C GLY A 31 0.27 5.77 9.96
N ILE A 32 1.26 6.21 9.16
CA ILE A 32 2.30 7.11 9.65
C ILE A 32 1.76 8.47 10.15
N TYR A 33 0.62 8.90 9.64
CA TYR A 33 -0.05 10.15 10.03
C TYR A 33 -1.07 9.94 11.16
N LEU A 34 -1.66 8.76 11.28
CA LEU A 34 -2.76 8.48 12.20
C LEU A 34 -2.29 7.76 13.47
N LEU A 35 -1.33 6.84 13.35
CA LEU A 35 -0.89 6.00 14.46
C LEU A 35 -0.15 6.76 15.57
N PRO A 36 0.70 7.77 15.31
CA PRO A 36 1.41 8.45 16.38
C PRO A 36 0.47 9.05 17.43
N ALA A 37 -0.58 9.74 17.00
CA ALA A 37 -1.57 10.32 17.92
C ALA A 37 -2.32 9.24 18.72
N ALA A 38 -2.75 8.16 18.06
CA ALA A 38 -3.43 7.05 18.73
C ALA A 38 -2.50 6.31 19.69
N THR A 39 -1.23 6.12 19.33
CA THR A 39 -0.24 5.44 20.17
C THR A 39 0.06 6.26 21.44
N VAL A 40 0.21 7.58 21.29
CA VAL A 40 0.41 8.47 22.44
C VAL A 40 -0.83 8.49 23.34
N ALA A 41 -2.02 8.50 22.78
CA ALA A 41 -3.25 8.46 23.56
C ALA A 41 -3.43 7.19 24.38
N LEU A 42 -2.97 6.04 23.86
CA LEU A 42 -3.10 4.73 24.51
C LEU A 42 -1.94 4.40 25.45
N LEU A 43 -0.69 4.72 25.06
CA LEU A 43 0.52 4.30 25.77
C LEU A 43 1.22 5.46 26.50
N GLY A 44 0.77 6.71 26.31
CA GLY A 44 1.38 7.87 26.93
C GLY A 44 2.90 7.95 26.69
N PRO A 45 3.73 8.12 27.76
CA PRO A 45 5.19 8.20 27.66
C PRO A 45 5.86 6.96 27.06
N PHE A 46 5.21 5.79 27.14
CA PHE A 46 5.73 4.53 26.60
C PHE A 46 5.47 4.35 25.09
N SER A 47 4.84 5.31 24.44
CA SER A 47 4.50 5.26 23.01
C SER A 47 5.73 5.01 22.11
N LEU A 48 6.87 5.62 22.42
CA LEU A 48 8.11 5.43 21.69
C LEU A 48 8.59 3.98 21.75
N TRP A 49 8.58 3.39 22.93
CA TRP A 49 8.96 1.99 23.12
C TRP A 49 7.99 1.03 22.42
N GLY A 50 6.70 1.33 22.44
CA GLY A 50 5.69 0.59 21.70
C GLY A 50 5.95 0.58 20.19
N VAL A 51 6.30 1.73 19.62
CA VAL A 51 6.65 1.85 18.18
C VAL A 51 7.93 1.08 17.86
N VAL A 52 8.97 1.17 18.72
CA VAL A 52 10.22 0.43 18.52
C VAL A 52 9.97 -1.08 18.57
N ALA A 53 9.21 -1.55 19.56
CA ALA A 53 8.85 -2.97 19.68
C ALA A 53 8.08 -3.48 18.46
N ALA A 54 7.08 -2.72 18.00
CA ALA A 54 6.34 -3.03 16.78
C ALA A 54 7.28 -3.06 15.55
N GLY A 55 8.23 -2.13 15.45
CA GLY A 55 9.24 -2.11 14.39
C GLY A 55 10.09 -3.36 14.35
N ILE A 56 10.53 -3.87 15.51
CA ILE A 56 11.30 -5.12 15.63
C ILE A 56 10.47 -6.31 15.13
N VAL A 57 9.21 -6.42 15.55
CA VAL A 57 8.32 -7.50 15.10
C VAL A 57 8.12 -7.45 13.58
N VAL A 58 7.89 -6.26 13.02
CA VAL A 58 7.75 -6.08 11.58
C VAL A 58 9.04 -6.45 10.85
N ALA A 59 10.21 -6.07 11.38
CA ALA A 59 11.49 -6.43 10.78
C ALA A 59 11.69 -7.95 10.73
N LEU A 60 11.34 -8.69 11.78
CA LEU A 60 11.38 -10.15 11.78
C LEU A 60 10.44 -10.76 10.73
N LEU A 61 9.21 -10.23 10.61
CA LEU A 61 8.28 -10.67 9.57
C LEU A 61 8.83 -10.41 8.17
N VAL A 62 9.43 -9.25 7.92
CA VAL A 62 10.05 -8.90 6.63
C VAL A 62 11.18 -9.88 6.29
N LEU A 63 12.02 -10.25 7.25
CA LEU A 63 13.08 -11.25 7.05
C LEU A 63 12.52 -12.62 6.67
N CYS A 64 11.45 -13.07 7.33
CA CYS A 64 10.77 -14.32 6.97
C CYS A 64 10.21 -14.27 5.55
N TYR A 65 9.57 -13.15 5.17
CA TYR A 65 9.05 -12.96 3.81
C TYR A 65 10.16 -12.89 2.77
N ALA A 66 11.27 -12.22 3.07
CA ALA A 66 12.42 -12.13 2.17
C ALA A 66 13.04 -13.50 1.94
N GLN A 67 13.15 -14.32 2.98
CA GLN A 67 13.62 -15.68 2.87
C GLN A 67 12.64 -16.54 2.05
N ALA A 68 11.34 -16.48 2.33
CA ALA A 68 10.35 -17.19 1.54
C ALA A 68 10.41 -16.79 0.07
N ALA A 69 10.53 -15.49 -0.24
CA ALA A 69 10.63 -14.97 -1.60
C ALA A 69 11.87 -15.49 -2.36
N SER A 70 12.96 -15.83 -1.66
CA SER A 70 14.18 -16.35 -2.29
C SER A 70 14.05 -17.77 -2.85
N TYR A 71 13.00 -18.50 -2.49
CA TYR A 71 12.73 -19.84 -2.99
C TYR A 71 11.85 -19.89 -4.25
N PHE A 72 11.30 -18.74 -4.67
CA PHE A 72 10.34 -18.68 -5.76
C PHE A 72 10.72 -17.63 -6.79
N ASP A 73 10.79 -18.05 -8.05
CA ASP A 73 11.03 -17.17 -9.20
C ASP A 73 9.70 -16.70 -9.84
N GLU A 74 8.57 -17.31 -9.45
CA GLU A 74 7.25 -17.01 -9.99
C GLU A 74 6.55 -15.88 -9.22
N PRO A 75 5.76 -15.02 -9.89
CA PRO A 75 4.96 -14.03 -9.23
C PRO A 75 3.78 -14.67 -8.48
N GLY A 76 3.51 -14.24 -7.24
CA GLY A 76 2.38 -14.77 -6.46
C GLY A 76 2.44 -14.42 -4.98
N GLY A 77 3.63 -14.11 -4.45
CA GLY A 77 3.80 -13.67 -3.06
C GLY A 77 3.21 -14.65 -2.04
N SER A 78 2.57 -14.13 -1.02
CA SER A 78 2.01 -14.94 0.09
C SER A 78 1.06 -16.04 -0.34
N TYR A 79 0.31 -15.82 -1.44
CA TYR A 79 -0.56 -16.85 -2.03
C TYR A 79 0.25 -18.05 -2.47
N LEU A 80 1.34 -17.81 -3.20
CA LEU A 80 2.20 -18.88 -3.73
C LEU A 80 2.90 -19.63 -2.59
N TYR A 81 3.44 -18.91 -1.61
CA TYR A 81 4.11 -19.50 -0.46
C TYR A 81 3.19 -20.40 0.36
N ALA A 82 1.95 -19.93 0.61
CA ALA A 82 0.96 -20.71 1.33
C ALA A 82 0.48 -21.94 0.53
N ARG A 83 0.34 -21.79 -0.78
CA ARG A 83 -0.06 -22.89 -1.66
C ARG A 83 0.99 -24.00 -1.69
N GLU A 84 2.26 -23.64 -1.73
CA GLU A 84 3.35 -24.60 -1.79
C GLU A 84 3.57 -25.28 -0.43
N ALA A 85 3.52 -24.53 0.67
CA ALA A 85 3.75 -25.05 2.01
C ALA A 85 2.57 -25.87 2.57
N PHE A 86 1.33 -25.44 2.31
CA PHE A 86 0.11 -25.99 2.95
C PHE A 86 -0.94 -26.50 1.98
N GLY A 87 -0.65 -26.47 0.67
CA GLY A 87 -1.53 -26.96 -0.37
C GLY A 87 -2.54 -25.93 -0.91
N ARG A 88 -3.31 -26.38 -1.92
CA ARG A 88 -4.17 -25.51 -2.73
C ARG A 88 -5.26 -24.79 -1.92
N PHE A 89 -5.81 -25.43 -0.90
CA PHE A 89 -6.87 -24.83 -0.07
C PHE A 89 -6.33 -23.64 0.74
N ALA A 90 -5.18 -23.82 1.42
CA ALA A 90 -4.54 -22.75 2.18
C ALA A 90 -4.15 -21.58 1.27
N GLY A 91 -3.58 -21.86 0.09
CA GLY A 91 -3.29 -20.84 -0.91
C GLY A 91 -4.53 -20.04 -1.30
N PHE A 92 -5.63 -20.71 -1.61
CA PHE A 92 -6.90 -20.04 -1.94
C PHE A 92 -7.38 -19.13 -0.80
N GLN A 93 -7.36 -19.61 0.43
CA GLN A 93 -7.77 -18.81 1.60
C GLN A 93 -6.91 -17.55 1.76
N ILE A 94 -5.59 -17.68 1.63
CA ILE A 94 -4.68 -16.53 1.72
C ILE A 94 -4.95 -15.54 0.57
N GLY A 95 -5.10 -16.02 -0.66
CA GLY A 95 -5.44 -15.17 -1.81
C GLY A 95 -6.76 -14.41 -1.60
N TRP A 96 -7.78 -15.09 -1.10
CA TRP A 96 -9.07 -14.50 -0.78
C TRP A 96 -8.97 -13.43 0.31
N MET A 97 -8.23 -13.71 1.39
CA MET A 97 -8.00 -12.75 2.47
C MET A 97 -7.23 -11.51 2.00
N ILE A 98 -6.21 -11.70 1.14
CA ILE A 98 -5.48 -10.56 0.54
C ILE A 98 -6.43 -9.70 -0.28
N TRP A 99 -7.28 -10.30 -1.11
CA TRP A 99 -8.24 -9.58 -1.94
C TRP A 99 -9.23 -8.77 -1.08
N LEU A 100 -9.83 -9.37 -0.06
CA LEU A 100 -10.72 -8.69 0.89
C LEU A 100 -10.01 -7.54 1.59
N THR A 101 -8.78 -7.75 2.06
CA THR A 101 -7.96 -6.72 2.71
C THR A 101 -7.73 -5.53 1.78
N ARG A 102 -7.42 -5.76 0.51
CA ARG A 102 -7.20 -4.67 -0.47
C ARG A 102 -8.47 -3.87 -0.73
N ILE A 103 -9.63 -4.52 -0.87
CA ILE A 103 -10.92 -3.83 -1.04
C ILE A 103 -11.27 -3.02 0.21
N SER A 104 -11.15 -3.61 1.38
CA SER A 104 -11.43 -2.93 2.65
C SER A 104 -10.52 -1.72 2.86
N SER A 105 -9.24 -1.86 2.54
CA SER A 105 -8.28 -0.75 2.59
C SER A 105 -8.64 0.37 1.61
N ALA A 106 -9.00 0.04 0.38
CA ALA A 106 -9.43 1.02 -0.61
C ALA A 106 -10.67 1.79 -0.14
N ALA A 107 -11.65 1.09 0.41
CA ALA A 107 -12.86 1.68 0.97
C ALA A 107 -12.54 2.62 2.17
N ALA A 108 -11.71 2.16 3.11
CA ALA A 108 -11.31 2.95 4.27
C ALA A 108 -10.57 4.23 3.87
N LEU A 109 -9.59 4.12 2.96
CA LEU A 109 -8.78 5.26 2.48
C LEU A 109 -9.62 6.26 1.68
N SER A 110 -10.57 5.79 0.86
CA SER A 110 -11.48 6.67 0.12
C SER A 110 -12.40 7.45 1.05
N ASN A 111 -12.88 6.83 2.13
CA ASN A 111 -13.65 7.50 3.16
C ASN A 111 -12.81 8.52 3.94
N ALA A 112 -11.58 8.15 4.34
CA ALA A 112 -10.66 9.07 5.00
C ALA A 112 -10.32 10.29 4.13
N LEU A 113 -10.18 10.09 2.81
CA LEU A 113 -10.00 11.19 1.86
C LEU A 113 -11.22 12.12 1.84
N ALA A 114 -12.45 11.57 1.81
CA ALA A 114 -13.66 12.35 1.86
C ALA A 114 -13.76 13.17 3.17
N ASP A 115 -13.40 12.59 4.31
CA ASP A 115 -13.35 13.28 5.61
C ASP A 115 -12.29 14.41 5.63
N ALA A 116 -11.13 14.18 5.00
CA ALA A 116 -10.09 15.20 4.85
C ALA A 116 -10.55 16.37 3.97
N VAL A 117 -11.20 16.09 2.83
CA VAL A 117 -11.75 17.10 1.92
C VAL A 117 -12.88 17.88 2.61
N ALA A 118 -13.69 17.21 3.43
CA ALA A 118 -14.79 17.85 4.14
C ALA A 118 -14.36 18.95 5.12
N ARG A 119 -13.11 18.93 5.59
CA ARG A 119 -12.52 20.01 6.41
C ARG A 119 -12.40 21.32 5.66
N PHE A 120 -12.19 21.27 4.35
CA PHE A 120 -12.09 22.44 3.48
C PHE A 120 -13.38 22.70 2.71
N TRP A 121 -14.15 21.66 2.43
CA TRP A 121 -15.38 21.69 1.67
C TRP A 121 -16.45 20.85 2.36
N PRO A 122 -17.29 21.45 3.21
CA PRO A 122 -18.26 20.73 4.06
C PRO A 122 -19.24 19.82 3.29
N MET A 123 -19.55 20.14 2.02
CA MET A 123 -20.40 19.31 1.18
C MET A 123 -19.82 17.92 0.91
N ALA A 124 -18.50 17.74 1.03
CA ALA A 124 -17.85 16.44 0.85
C ALA A 124 -18.02 15.51 2.07
N GLY A 125 -18.55 16.00 3.18
CA GLY A 125 -18.72 15.23 4.41
C GLY A 125 -19.90 14.26 4.40
N SER A 126 -20.92 14.49 3.56
CA SER A 126 -22.13 13.67 3.55
C SER A 126 -22.80 13.62 2.17
N GLY A 127 -23.73 12.68 2.01
CA GLY A 127 -24.60 12.60 0.83
C GLY A 127 -23.84 12.48 -0.51
N ALA A 128 -24.36 13.17 -1.51
CA ALA A 128 -23.83 13.13 -2.87
C ALA A 128 -22.40 13.69 -2.99
N GLY A 129 -22.03 14.69 -2.17
CA GLY A 129 -20.68 15.24 -2.17
C GLY A 129 -19.63 14.23 -1.72
N ARG A 130 -19.91 13.46 -0.65
CA ARG A 130 -19.04 12.36 -0.21
C ARG A 130 -18.90 11.29 -1.28
N LEU A 131 -20.01 10.87 -1.86
CA LEU A 131 -20.02 9.89 -2.95
C LEU A 131 -19.20 10.37 -4.14
N ALA A 132 -19.33 11.64 -4.53
CA ALA A 132 -18.56 12.22 -5.62
C ALA A 132 -17.04 12.15 -5.36
N VAL A 133 -16.57 12.51 -4.16
CA VAL A 133 -15.14 12.43 -3.81
C VAL A 133 -14.64 10.98 -3.91
N ILE A 134 -15.39 10.02 -3.39
CA ILE A 134 -15.03 8.59 -3.42
C ILE A 134 -14.99 8.09 -4.88
N VAL A 135 -16.03 8.34 -5.66
CA VAL A 135 -16.12 7.86 -7.04
C VAL A 135 -15.05 8.51 -7.93
N LEU A 136 -14.82 9.81 -7.78
CA LEU A 136 -13.80 10.51 -8.56
C LEU A 136 -12.39 10.03 -8.22
N SER A 137 -12.07 9.83 -6.95
CA SER A 137 -10.74 9.35 -6.54
C SER A 137 -10.49 7.92 -7.02
N LEU A 138 -11.42 7.00 -6.82
CA LEU A 138 -11.31 5.62 -7.30
C LEU A 138 -11.32 5.55 -8.82
N GLY A 139 -12.19 6.32 -9.47
CA GLY A 139 -12.27 6.42 -10.93
C GLY A 139 -10.97 6.93 -11.55
N PHE A 140 -10.37 7.96 -10.96
CA PHE A 140 -9.06 8.48 -11.40
C PHE A 140 -7.97 7.41 -11.29
N LEU A 141 -7.85 6.72 -10.15
CA LEU A 141 -6.86 5.67 -9.96
C LEU A 141 -7.10 4.50 -10.91
N THR A 142 -8.35 4.13 -11.14
CA THR A 142 -8.74 3.09 -12.10
C THR A 142 -8.34 3.49 -13.53
N ALA A 143 -8.66 4.71 -13.94
CA ALA A 143 -8.29 5.23 -15.26
C ALA A 143 -6.77 5.22 -15.48
N VAL A 144 -5.99 5.65 -14.47
CA VAL A 144 -4.52 5.61 -14.53
C VAL A 144 -4.01 4.18 -14.71
N ASN A 145 -4.62 3.20 -14.04
CA ASN A 145 -4.26 1.78 -14.18
C ASN A 145 -4.61 1.21 -15.57
N ILE A 146 -5.75 1.60 -16.13
CA ILE A 146 -6.18 1.17 -17.48
C ILE A 146 -5.22 1.72 -18.56
N VAL A 147 -4.69 2.93 -18.38
CA VAL A 147 -3.70 3.53 -19.32
C VAL A 147 -2.39 2.73 -19.34
N GLY A 148 -2.08 1.99 -18.28
CA GLY A 148 -0.99 1.03 -18.26
C GLY A 148 -0.04 1.15 -17.07
N VAL A 149 0.71 0.09 -16.85
CA VAL A 149 1.62 -0.10 -15.69
C VAL A 149 2.64 1.04 -15.56
N ARG A 150 3.14 1.56 -16.67
CA ARG A 150 4.11 2.67 -16.65
C ARG A 150 3.50 3.98 -16.14
N SER A 151 2.26 4.25 -16.50
CA SER A 151 1.50 5.41 -16.01
C SER A 151 1.19 5.26 -14.51
N ALA A 152 0.71 4.09 -14.10
CA ALA A 152 0.44 3.77 -12.70
C ALA A 152 1.70 3.91 -11.84
N ALA A 153 2.85 3.41 -12.31
CA ALA A 153 4.13 3.52 -11.60
C ALA A 153 4.59 4.99 -11.46
N ARG A 154 4.44 5.82 -12.50
CA ARG A 154 4.76 7.26 -12.43
C ARG A 154 3.86 7.98 -11.43
N THR A 155 2.56 7.75 -11.50
CA THR A 155 1.59 8.32 -10.56
C THR A 155 1.91 7.89 -9.13
N GLY A 156 2.26 6.61 -8.91
CA GLY A 156 2.71 6.11 -7.61
C GLY A 156 3.92 6.88 -7.08
N VAL A 157 4.95 7.10 -7.90
CA VAL A 157 6.15 7.89 -7.51
C VAL A 157 5.81 9.33 -7.16
N ILE A 158 4.94 9.99 -7.94
CA ILE A 158 4.50 11.37 -7.65
C ILE A 158 3.78 11.42 -6.29
N LEU A 159 2.90 10.47 -6.03
CA LEU A 159 2.19 10.38 -4.75
C LEU A 159 3.14 10.08 -3.57
N VAL A 160 4.21 9.29 -3.80
CA VAL A 160 5.26 9.05 -2.79
C VAL A 160 5.97 10.36 -2.43
N ILE A 161 6.39 11.12 -3.42
CA ILE A 161 7.05 12.42 -3.19
C ILE A 161 6.09 13.34 -2.45
N GLY A 162 4.84 13.42 -2.89
CA GLY A 162 3.80 14.26 -2.27
C GLY A 162 3.54 13.95 -0.80
N LYS A 163 3.69 12.69 -0.37
CA LYS A 163 3.52 12.30 1.04
C LYS A 163 4.82 12.37 1.85
N LEU A 164 6.00 12.17 1.22
CA LEU A 164 7.28 12.25 1.91
C LEU A 164 7.70 13.69 2.23
N VAL A 165 7.43 14.63 1.32
CA VAL A 165 7.81 16.05 1.52
C VAL A 165 7.20 16.63 2.79
N PRO A 166 5.88 16.56 3.06
CA PRO A 166 5.31 17.05 4.31
C PRO A 166 5.86 16.32 5.54
N LEU A 167 6.13 15.01 5.43
CA LEU A 167 6.66 14.23 6.53
C LEU A 167 8.08 14.66 6.91
N VAL A 168 8.97 14.83 5.92
CA VAL A 168 10.34 15.31 6.14
C VAL A 168 10.33 16.72 6.70
N LEU A 169 9.48 17.61 6.17
CA LEU A 169 9.33 18.97 6.70
C LEU A 169 8.85 18.96 8.15
N PHE A 170 7.88 18.11 8.48
CA PHE A 170 7.38 17.99 9.85
C PHE A 170 8.48 17.54 10.82
N VAL A 171 9.28 16.52 10.43
CA VAL A 171 10.41 16.04 11.22
C VAL A 171 11.49 17.14 11.36
N ALA A 172 11.82 17.83 10.27
CA ALA A 172 12.82 18.90 10.28
C ALA A 172 12.40 20.04 11.21
N ILE A 173 11.14 20.50 11.14
CA ILE A 173 10.62 21.56 12.01
C ILE A 173 10.53 21.10 13.47
N GLY A 174 10.23 19.83 13.72
CA GLY A 174 10.13 19.29 15.09
C GLY A 174 11.47 19.04 15.77
N LEU A 175 12.59 19.08 15.04
CA LEU A 175 13.94 18.95 15.59
C LEU A 175 14.58 20.29 15.98
N PHE A 176 13.99 21.42 15.58
CA PHE A 176 14.39 22.79 15.90
C PHE A 176 13.34 23.49 16.75
#